data_fd37cd3a8f9f6c6a62839a3a96aa85c3
#
_entry.id   fd37cd3a8f9f6c6a62839a3a96aa85c3
#
_cell.length_a   1.000
_cell.length_b   1.000
_cell.length_c   1.000
_cell.angle_alpha   90.00
_cell.angle_beta   90.00
_cell.angle_gamma   90.00
#
_symmetry.space_group_name_H-M   'P 1'
#
loop_
_entity.id
_entity.type
_entity.pdbx_description
1 polymer ?
#
loop_
_entity_poly.entity_id
_entity_poly.type
_entity_poly.pdbx_seq_one_letter_code
_entity_poly.pdbx_strand_id
1 'polypeptide(L)'
;MLNKYLLPTSLLILLTLTSCSTFPVTQEPTNWAEKTLSQLSLREKIGQMMVYRMNMRLKDVSSEKWKEINSLIASDGIGTIHLWYGDVSSSIALMNKMQTLSRVPILFDADIEYGLNQRFPSGTDLPPLMAIAATSDIENA
;
A
#
# COMPACT_ATOMS: atom_id res chain seq x y z
N MET A 1 -62.46 -24.02 17.50
CA MET A 1 -61.61 -24.13 16.29
C MET A 1 -60.47 -23.10 16.39
N LEU A 2 -59.51 -23.37 17.15
CA LEU A 2 -58.29 -22.51 17.24
C LEU A 2 -57.13 -23.44 17.62
N ASN A 3 -56.26 -23.73 16.69
CA ASN A 3 -54.86 -24.09 16.98
C ASN A 3 -54.20 -24.69 15.73
N LYS A 4 -53.71 -23.85 14.82
CA LYS A 4 -52.98 -24.38 13.64
C LYS A 4 -51.73 -23.56 13.22
N TYR A 5 -51.25 -22.62 14.01
CA TYR A 5 -50.07 -21.83 13.62
C TYR A 5 -49.10 -21.56 14.80
N LEU A 6 -48.78 -22.59 15.58
CA LEU A 6 -47.63 -22.53 16.48
C LEU A 6 -46.50 -23.33 15.83
N LEU A 7 -45.78 -22.71 14.93
CA LEU A 7 -44.41 -23.14 14.59
C LEU A 7 -43.56 -22.94 15.81
N PRO A 8 -42.77 -23.93 16.23
CA PRO A 8 -41.97 -23.82 17.44
C PRO A 8 -40.93 -22.74 17.26
N THR A 9 -40.97 -21.74 18.10
CA THR A 9 -40.03 -20.61 18.19
C THR A 9 -38.56 -21.07 18.36
N SER A 10 -38.32 -22.32 18.72
CA SER A 10 -37.00 -22.94 18.80
C SER A 10 -36.35 -23.18 17.44
N LEU A 11 -37.11 -23.26 16.34
CA LEU A 11 -36.57 -23.45 15.00
C LEU A 11 -36.05 -22.13 14.39
N LEU A 12 -36.59 -20.99 14.85
CA LEU A 12 -36.17 -19.67 14.36
C LEU A 12 -34.84 -19.20 14.99
N ILE A 13 -34.51 -19.70 16.18
CA ILE A 13 -33.28 -19.34 16.88
C ILE A 13 -32.06 -20.10 16.32
N LEU A 14 -32.27 -21.27 15.73
CA LEU A 14 -31.17 -22.08 15.18
C LEU A 14 -30.66 -21.55 13.81
N LEU A 15 -31.43 -20.72 13.14
CA LEU A 15 -31.07 -20.17 11.81
C LEU A 15 -30.25 -18.86 11.89
N THR A 16 -30.10 -18.23 13.06
CA THR A 16 -29.37 -16.98 13.23
C THR A 16 -27.91 -17.15 13.66
N LEU A 17 -27.47 -18.36 13.98
CA LEU A 17 -26.12 -18.62 14.49
C LEU A 17 -25.13 -19.09 13.40
N THR A 18 -25.53 -19.23 12.15
CA THR A 18 -24.64 -19.69 11.07
C THR A 18 -24.10 -18.58 10.17
N SER A 19 -24.22 -17.31 10.56
CA SER A 19 -23.73 -16.20 9.75
C SER A 19 -22.38 -15.62 10.21
N CYS A 20 -21.53 -16.44 10.83
CA CYS A 20 -20.11 -16.14 10.89
C CYS A 20 -19.44 -16.98 9.79
N SER A 21 -19.68 -16.61 8.53
CA SER A 21 -18.86 -17.08 7.44
C SER A 21 -17.45 -16.49 7.64
N THR A 22 -16.60 -17.24 8.31
CA THR A 22 -15.17 -17.09 8.12
C THR A 22 -14.94 -17.28 6.64
N PHE A 23 -14.69 -16.18 5.93
CA PHE A 23 -14.11 -16.26 4.60
C PHE A 23 -12.80 -17.02 4.78
N PRO A 24 -12.64 -18.23 4.26
CA PRO A 24 -11.33 -18.82 4.21
C PRO A 24 -10.51 -17.92 3.28
N VAL A 25 -9.61 -17.14 3.85
CA VAL A 25 -8.50 -16.58 3.07
C VAL A 25 -7.60 -17.78 2.75
N THR A 26 -8.09 -18.65 1.89
CA THR A 26 -7.29 -19.66 1.22
C THR A 26 -6.68 -19.02 -0.04
N GLN A 27 -5.90 -17.95 0.13
CA GLN A 27 -4.80 -17.79 -0.79
C GLN A 27 -3.73 -18.76 -0.27
N GLU A 28 -3.53 -19.86 -1.00
CA GLU A 28 -2.28 -20.58 -0.96
C GLU A 28 -1.17 -19.54 -0.96
N PRO A 29 -0.30 -19.51 0.07
CA PRO A 29 0.81 -18.57 0.07
C PRO A 29 1.50 -18.76 -1.28
N THR A 30 1.53 -17.69 -2.07
CA THR A 30 2.16 -17.81 -3.39
C THR A 30 3.55 -18.32 -3.12
N ASN A 31 3.91 -19.47 -3.67
CA ASN A 31 5.19 -20.17 -3.48
C ASN A 31 6.40 -19.21 -3.64
N TRP A 32 6.17 -18.06 -4.30
CA TRP A 32 7.11 -16.97 -4.45
C TRP A 32 7.46 -16.27 -3.12
N ALA A 33 6.49 -15.90 -2.30
CA ALA A 33 6.75 -15.15 -1.06
C ALA A 33 7.55 -15.98 -0.04
N GLU A 34 7.15 -17.22 0.20
CA GLU A 34 7.86 -18.13 1.09
C GLU A 34 9.27 -18.46 0.58
N LYS A 35 9.38 -18.72 -0.73
CA LYS A 35 10.66 -18.96 -1.36
C LYS A 35 11.59 -17.76 -1.23
N THR A 36 11.09 -16.56 -1.49
CA THR A 36 11.86 -15.32 -1.34
C THR A 36 12.28 -15.12 0.11
N LEU A 37 11.35 -15.23 1.06
CA LEU A 37 11.61 -15.08 2.49
C LEU A 37 12.68 -16.06 2.99
N SER A 38 12.65 -17.32 2.52
CA SER A 38 13.63 -18.34 2.92
C SER A 38 15.06 -18.03 2.44
N GLN A 39 15.20 -17.26 1.37
CA GLN A 39 16.47 -16.89 0.76
C GLN A 39 17.06 -15.58 1.29
N LEU A 40 16.30 -14.81 2.06
CA LEU A 40 16.75 -13.55 2.63
C LEU A 40 17.55 -13.78 3.91
N SER A 41 18.68 -13.09 4.03
CA SER A 41 19.40 -12.95 5.30
C SER A 41 18.56 -12.16 6.32
N LEU A 42 18.94 -12.24 7.60
CA LEU A 42 18.25 -11.45 8.64
C LEU A 42 18.32 -9.93 8.34
N ARG A 43 19.45 -9.44 7.82
CA ARG A 43 19.61 -8.02 7.45
C ARG A 43 18.63 -7.63 6.35
N GLU A 44 18.51 -8.44 5.29
CA GLU A 44 17.56 -8.19 4.21
C GLU A 44 16.11 -8.28 4.69
N LYS A 45 15.79 -9.22 5.59
CA LYS A 45 14.44 -9.32 6.20
C LYS A 45 14.09 -8.04 6.98
N ILE A 46 15.03 -7.49 7.73
CA ILE A 46 14.86 -6.21 8.42
C ILE A 46 14.70 -5.09 7.39
N GLY A 47 15.53 -5.07 6.34
CA GLY A 47 15.44 -4.11 5.25
C GLY A 47 14.07 -4.09 4.58
N GLN A 48 13.46 -5.26 4.35
CA GLN A 48 12.11 -5.38 3.77
C GLN A 48 11.02 -4.71 4.64
N MET A 49 11.25 -4.54 5.93
CA MET A 49 10.35 -3.86 6.86
C MET A 49 10.61 -2.35 6.96
N MET A 50 11.66 -1.84 6.34
CA MET A 50 12.05 -0.45 6.41
C MET A 50 11.47 0.36 5.27
N VAL A 51 11.07 1.59 5.59
CA VAL A 51 10.60 2.60 4.64
C VAL A 51 11.60 3.74 4.59
N TYR A 52 12.09 4.07 3.40
CA TYR A 52 12.98 5.19 3.18
C TYR A 52 12.26 6.31 2.42
N ARG A 53 12.16 7.48 3.04
CA ARG A 53 11.52 8.64 2.41
C ARG A 53 12.50 9.40 1.53
N MET A 54 12.09 9.67 0.30
CA MET A 54 12.94 10.29 -0.71
C MET A 54 12.23 11.37 -1.53
N ASN A 55 12.94 12.48 -1.79
CA ASN A 55 12.58 13.41 -2.86
C ASN A 55 12.92 12.81 -4.22
N MET A 56 11.94 12.85 -5.13
CA MET A 56 12.02 12.23 -6.44
C MET A 56 12.38 13.21 -7.56
N ARG A 57 13.03 14.33 -7.27
CA ARG A 57 13.59 15.24 -8.26
C ARG A 57 15.02 14.84 -8.59
N LEU A 58 15.31 14.57 -9.84
CA LEU A 58 16.67 14.18 -10.28
C LEU A 58 17.75 15.17 -9.86
N LYS A 59 17.44 16.48 -9.89
CA LYS A 59 18.36 17.54 -9.49
C LYS A 59 18.73 17.53 -8.00
N ASP A 60 17.86 16.92 -7.16
CA ASP A 60 18.06 16.83 -5.72
C ASP A 60 18.84 15.57 -5.31
N VAL A 61 19.14 14.70 -6.29
CA VAL A 61 19.87 13.45 -6.07
C VAL A 61 21.34 13.63 -6.40
N SER A 62 22.12 14.07 -5.42
CA SER A 62 23.58 14.14 -5.55
C SER A 62 24.21 12.75 -5.74
N SER A 63 25.47 12.72 -6.15
CA SER A 63 26.22 11.47 -6.29
C SER A 63 26.37 10.72 -4.95
N GLU A 64 26.53 11.44 -3.84
CA GLU A 64 26.58 10.88 -2.49
C GLU A 64 25.22 10.27 -2.10
N LYS A 65 24.14 11.02 -2.34
CA LYS A 65 22.78 10.54 -2.07
C LYS A 65 22.46 9.29 -2.89
N TRP A 66 22.91 9.25 -4.14
CA TRP A 66 22.74 8.08 -4.97
C TRP A 66 23.53 6.85 -4.46
N LYS A 67 24.75 7.05 -3.95
CA LYS A 67 25.53 5.97 -3.31
C LYS A 67 24.82 5.43 -2.06
N GLU A 68 24.28 6.32 -1.21
CA GLU A 68 23.48 5.93 -0.04
C GLU A 68 22.27 5.07 -0.46
N ILE A 69 21.49 5.54 -1.43
CA ILE A 69 20.30 4.82 -1.91
C ILE A 69 20.69 3.45 -2.50
N ASN A 70 21.75 3.40 -3.30
CA ASN A 70 22.28 2.15 -3.83
C ASN A 70 22.63 1.16 -2.72
N SER A 71 23.30 1.62 -1.66
CA SER A 71 23.64 0.76 -0.52
C SER A 71 22.40 0.24 0.19
N LEU A 72 21.41 1.10 0.44
CA LEU A 72 20.14 0.71 1.07
C LEU A 72 19.40 -0.34 0.25
N ILE A 73 19.38 -0.21 -1.06
CA ILE A 73 18.68 -1.14 -1.95
C ILE A 73 19.47 -2.43 -2.13
N ALA A 74 20.72 -2.33 -2.58
CA ALA A 74 21.50 -3.48 -3.01
C ALA A 74 22.11 -4.27 -1.83
N SER A 75 22.47 -3.60 -0.74
CA SER A 75 23.14 -4.23 0.41
C SER A 75 22.21 -4.51 1.56
N ASP A 76 21.28 -3.61 1.85
CA ASP A 76 20.36 -3.71 2.99
C ASP A 76 19.00 -4.30 2.61
N GLY A 77 18.68 -4.32 1.32
CA GLY A 77 17.44 -4.90 0.81
C GLY A 77 16.19 -4.14 1.25
N ILE A 78 16.22 -2.80 1.24
CA ILE A 78 15.09 -1.97 1.65
C ILE A 78 13.81 -2.32 0.87
N GLY A 79 12.69 -2.49 1.60
CA GLY A 79 11.43 -2.96 1.00
C GLY A 79 10.57 -1.87 0.41
N THR A 80 10.62 -0.64 0.96
CA THR A 80 9.71 0.44 0.56
C THR A 80 10.45 1.77 0.41
N ILE A 81 10.11 2.50 -0.64
CA ILE A 81 10.52 3.89 -0.86
C ILE A 81 9.27 4.78 -0.83
N HIS A 82 9.21 5.68 0.15
CA HIS A 82 8.16 6.67 0.28
C HIS A 82 8.46 7.89 -0.59
N LEU A 83 7.60 8.16 -1.56
CA LEU A 83 7.73 9.25 -2.53
C LEU A 83 7.24 10.54 -1.89
N TRP A 84 8.17 11.41 -1.49
CA TRP A 84 7.78 12.62 -0.79
C TRP A 84 7.41 13.76 -1.73
N TYR A 85 8.21 14.01 -2.73
CA TYR A 85 8.00 15.11 -3.68
C TYR A 85 8.83 14.89 -4.95
N GLY A 86 8.28 15.22 -6.11
CA GLY A 86 9.01 15.07 -7.38
C GLY A 86 8.22 15.58 -8.58
N ASP A 87 8.84 15.57 -9.74
CA ASP A 87 8.13 15.63 -11.01
C ASP A 87 7.87 14.21 -11.53
N VAL A 88 6.82 14.04 -12.32
CA VAL A 88 6.37 12.72 -12.78
C VAL A 88 7.46 11.98 -13.55
N SER A 89 8.11 12.66 -14.50
CA SER A 89 9.10 12.04 -15.39
C SER A 89 10.36 11.60 -14.64
N SER A 90 10.90 12.46 -13.77
CA SER A 90 12.03 12.13 -12.90
C SER A 90 11.69 10.99 -11.94
N SER A 91 10.50 11.02 -11.36
CA SER A 91 10.06 9.99 -10.43
C SER A 91 9.99 8.62 -11.11
N ILE A 92 9.39 8.53 -12.30
CA ILE A 92 9.35 7.28 -13.07
C ILE A 92 10.77 6.78 -13.39
N ALA A 93 11.65 7.67 -13.85
CA ALA A 93 13.03 7.31 -14.19
C ALA A 93 13.79 6.78 -12.95
N LEU A 94 13.66 7.44 -11.80
CA LEU A 94 14.28 7.02 -10.55
C LEU A 94 13.71 5.70 -10.03
N MET A 95 12.39 5.54 -10.05
CA MET A 95 11.72 4.29 -9.64
C MET A 95 12.22 3.11 -10.49
N ASN A 96 12.23 3.26 -11.82
CA ASN A 96 12.72 2.22 -12.72
C ASN A 96 14.19 1.89 -12.43
N LYS A 97 15.02 2.89 -12.23
CA LYS A 97 16.44 2.70 -11.90
C LYS A 97 16.62 1.98 -10.56
N MET A 98 15.84 2.32 -9.53
CA MET A 98 15.88 1.65 -8.24
C MET A 98 15.41 0.20 -8.33
N GLN A 99 14.37 -0.09 -9.11
CA GLN A 99 13.91 -1.46 -9.34
C GLN A 99 14.98 -2.35 -9.97
N THR A 100 15.84 -1.81 -10.86
CA THR A 100 16.92 -2.61 -11.46
C THR A 100 18.03 -2.98 -10.49
N LEU A 101 18.12 -2.30 -9.35
CA LEU A 101 19.12 -2.57 -8.31
C LEU A 101 18.61 -3.56 -7.26
N SER A 102 17.31 -3.72 -7.16
CA SER A 102 16.69 -4.49 -6.10
C SER A 102 16.59 -5.97 -6.45
N ARG A 103 16.93 -6.83 -5.48
CA ARG A 103 16.73 -8.27 -5.58
C ARG A 103 15.27 -8.68 -5.36
N VAL A 104 14.59 -7.99 -4.45
CA VAL A 104 13.15 -8.12 -4.20
C VAL A 104 12.48 -6.83 -4.69
N PRO A 105 11.41 -6.88 -5.47
CA PRO A 105 10.77 -5.67 -5.98
C PRO A 105 10.44 -4.67 -4.87
N ILE A 106 10.85 -3.40 -5.07
CA ILE A 106 10.60 -2.32 -4.12
C ILE A 106 9.14 -1.90 -4.22
N LEU A 107 8.48 -1.73 -3.08
CA LEU A 107 7.19 -1.06 -2.99
C LEU A 107 7.41 0.46 -2.99
N PHE A 108 6.64 1.17 -3.80
CA PHE A 108 6.61 2.64 -3.78
C PHE A 108 5.26 3.10 -3.25
N ASP A 109 5.28 4.00 -2.28
CA ASP A 109 4.10 4.59 -1.69
C ASP A 109 4.20 6.12 -1.61
N ALA A 110 3.09 6.79 -1.40
CA ALA A 110 3.02 8.23 -1.18
C ALA A 110 1.77 8.61 -0.39
N ASP A 111 1.86 9.63 0.44
CA ASP A 111 0.69 10.25 1.07
C ASP A 111 0.03 11.23 0.09
N ILE A 112 -1.11 10.85 -0.46
CA ILE A 112 -1.87 11.67 -1.40
C ILE A 112 -3.26 11.91 -0.81
N GLU A 113 -3.42 13.04 -0.12
CA GLU A 113 -4.62 13.37 0.64
C GLU A 113 -5.67 14.13 -0.18
N TYR A 114 -5.23 14.92 -1.16
CA TYR A 114 -6.10 15.78 -1.96
C TYR A 114 -5.62 15.91 -3.42
N GLY A 115 -5.33 14.77 -4.03
CA GLY A 115 -4.91 14.69 -5.43
C GLY A 115 -3.41 14.59 -5.63
N LEU A 116 -3.03 14.11 -6.79
CA LEU A 116 -1.65 13.81 -7.15
C LEU A 116 -0.74 15.05 -7.13
N ASN A 117 -1.32 16.25 -7.40
CA ASN A 117 -0.58 17.50 -7.40
C ASN A 117 0.06 17.83 -6.04
N GLN A 118 -0.45 17.29 -4.94
CA GLN A 118 0.14 17.46 -3.62
C GLN A 118 1.62 17.03 -3.56
N ARG A 119 1.97 15.98 -4.27
CA ARG A 119 3.33 15.41 -4.29
C ARG A 119 4.03 15.58 -5.63
N PHE A 120 3.27 15.57 -6.70
CA PHE A 120 3.76 15.61 -8.08
C PHE A 120 3.10 16.76 -8.83
N PRO A 121 3.74 17.95 -8.87
CA PRO A 121 3.25 19.09 -9.62
C PRO A 121 2.89 18.69 -11.06
N SER A 122 1.77 19.15 -11.57
CA SER A 122 1.13 18.76 -12.84
C SER A 122 0.25 17.50 -12.76
N GLY A 123 0.11 16.87 -11.58
CA GLY A 123 -0.92 15.86 -11.35
C GLY A 123 -2.31 16.49 -11.16
N THR A 124 -3.32 15.64 -11.05
CA THR A 124 -4.68 16.09 -10.72
C THR A 124 -4.69 16.74 -9.33
N ASP A 125 -5.28 17.92 -9.25
CA ASP A 125 -5.52 18.64 -8.01
C ASP A 125 -6.97 18.45 -7.56
N LEU A 126 -7.16 18.15 -6.30
CA LEU A 126 -8.48 17.99 -5.69
C LEU A 126 -8.57 18.88 -4.45
N PRO A 127 -9.76 19.36 -4.08
CA PRO A 127 -9.91 20.09 -2.84
C PRO A 127 -9.61 19.18 -1.64
N PRO A 128 -9.08 19.73 -0.53
CA PRO A 128 -8.92 19.00 0.70
C PRO A 128 -10.24 18.38 1.17
N LEU A 129 -10.20 17.20 1.78
CA LEU A 129 -11.39 16.47 2.24
C LEU A 129 -12.31 17.33 3.13
N MET A 130 -11.74 18.20 3.97
CA MET A 130 -12.52 19.16 4.76
C MET A 130 -13.29 20.17 3.90
N ALA A 131 -12.73 20.60 2.77
CA ALA A 131 -13.42 21.51 1.86
C ALA A 131 -14.60 20.79 1.16
N ILE A 132 -14.42 19.53 0.78
CA ILE A 132 -15.49 18.70 0.24
C ILE A 132 -16.60 18.52 1.29
N ALA A 133 -16.25 18.16 2.52
CA ALA A 133 -17.22 18.01 3.61
C ALA A 133 -17.98 19.31 3.91
N ALA A 134 -17.34 20.47 3.79
CA ALA A 134 -17.97 21.77 4.02
C ALA A 134 -19.05 22.13 3.00
N THR A 135 -19.08 21.47 1.84
CA THR A 135 -20.14 21.68 0.85
C THR A 135 -21.48 21.10 1.29
N SER A 136 -21.48 20.13 2.21
CA SER A 136 -22.64 19.32 2.59
C SER A 136 -23.30 18.57 1.43
N ASP A 137 -22.61 18.43 0.32
CA ASP A 137 -23.06 17.74 -0.90
C ASP A 137 -22.45 16.33 -0.94
N ILE A 138 -23.22 15.36 -0.43
CA ILE A 138 -22.78 13.96 -0.32
C ILE A 138 -22.71 13.28 -1.69
N GLU A 139 -23.46 13.75 -2.68
CA GLU A 139 -23.52 13.13 -4.00
C GLU A 139 -22.28 13.45 -4.85
N ASN A 140 -21.61 14.57 -4.57
CA ASN A 140 -20.40 15.02 -5.26
C ASN A 140 -19.12 14.89 -4.42
N ALA A 141 -19.19 14.20 -3.28
CA ALA A 141 -18.05 14.01 -2.37
C ALA A 141 -17.18 12.79 -2.71
#